data_41b6a696ebf6bc7d8af4503508fe9df2
#
_entry.id   41b6a696ebf6bc7d8af4503508fe9df2
#
_cell.length_a   1.000
_cell.length_b   1.000
_cell.length_c   1.000
_cell.angle_alpha   90.00
_cell.angle_beta   90.00
_cell.angle_gamma   90.00
#
_symmetry.space_group_name_H-M   'P 1'
#
loop_
_entity.id
_entity.type
_entity.pdbx_description
1 polymer ?
#
loop_
_entity_poly.entity_id
_entity_poly.type
_entity_poly.pdbx_seq_one_letter_code
_entity_poly.pdbx_strand_id
1 'polypeptide(L)'
;MPQDEPNPLPTFADLRAAARRRLPRVVFDFIDGAAGREVGLARNTAAFDAVALMPRVLVDPPVGDLGVRLLGQDFGLPFGCAPMGMCNLAGPGTDLALADAAARGRFPLGVSTAASTAVEVLMERSQGRAWF
;
A
#
# COMPACT_ATOMS: atom_id res chain seq x y z
N MET A 1 -12.03 23.22 25.96
CA MET A 1 -11.32 22.61 24.83
C MET A 1 -11.92 21.24 24.64
N PRO A 2 -12.56 20.92 23.50
CA PRO A 2 -13.01 19.57 23.23
C PRO A 2 -11.76 18.69 23.17
N GLN A 3 -11.74 17.61 23.93
CA GLN A 3 -10.71 16.59 23.88
C GLN A 3 -10.82 15.95 22.50
N ASP A 4 -9.73 16.01 21.71
CA ASP A 4 -9.56 15.21 20.50
C ASP A 4 -9.68 13.73 20.91
N GLU A 5 -10.88 13.18 20.81
CA GLU A 5 -11.01 11.73 20.79
C GLU A 5 -10.18 11.23 19.61
N PRO A 6 -9.32 10.21 19.81
CA PRO A 6 -8.54 9.66 18.71
C PRO A 6 -9.51 9.21 17.63
N ASN A 7 -9.43 9.86 16.48
CA ASN A 7 -10.24 9.52 15.32
C ASN A 7 -10.02 8.02 15.03
N PRO A 8 -11.05 7.18 15.05
CA PRO A 8 -10.86 5.76 14.78
C PRO A 8 -10.17 5.62 13.43
N LEU A 9 -9.20 4.70 13.35
CA LEU A 9 -8.47 4.44 12.10
C LEU A 9 -9.49 4.27 10.98
N PRO A 10 -9.41 5.05 9.89
CA PRO A 10 -10.39 5.01 8.83
C PRO A 10 -10.40 3.63 8.18
N THR A 11 -11.58 3.11 7.89
CA THR A 11 -11.72 1.91 7.09
C THR A 11 -11.34 2.19 5.64
N PHE A 12 -11.10 1.13 4.87
CA PHE A 12 -10.87 1.29 3.42
C PHE A 12 -12.03 2.02 2.72
N ALA A 13 -13.27 1.74 3.13
CA ALA A 13 -14.46 2.42 2.62
C ALA A 13 -14.45 3.92 2.93
N ASP A 14 -14.02 4.31 4.12
CA ASP A 14 -13.89 5.72 4.51
C ASP A 14 -12.84 6.44 3.67
N LEU A 15 -11.68 5.81 3.47
CA LEU A 15 -10.61 6.35 2.63
C LEU A 15 -11.07 6.51 1.18
N ARG A 16 -11.77 5.50 0.62
CA ARG A 16 -12.34 5.57 -0.73
C ARG A 16 -13.36 6.70 -0.85
N ALA A 17 -14.26 6.85 0.13
CA ALA A 17 -15.24 7.93 0.15
C ALA A 17 -14.58 9.32 0.27
N ALA A 18 -13.51 9.44 1.05
CA ALA A 18 -12.73 10.67 1.14
C ALA A 18 -12.01 11.00 -0.17
N ALA A 19 -11.40 10.01 -0.82
CA ALA A 19 -10.75 10.17 -2.12
C ALA A 19 -11.74 10.63 -3.18
N ARG A 20 -12.94 10.03 -3.23
CA ARG A 20 -14.01 10.41 -4.16
C ARG A 20 -14.44 11.87 -4.04
N ARG A 21 -14.41 12.42 -2.82
CA ARG A 21 -14.74 13.84 -2.58
C ARG A 21 -13.60 14.79 -2.92
N ARG A 22 -12.35 14.31 -2.88
CA ARG A 22 -11.15 15.13 -2.98
C ARG A 22 -10.54 15.14 -4.38
N LEU A 23 -10.60 14.02 -5.08
CA LEU A 23 -9.99 13.89 -6.41
C LEU A 23 -10.92 14.34 -7.52
N PRO A 24 -10.38 14.90 -8.62
CA PRO A 24 -11.15 15.08 -9.85
C PRO A 24 -11.76 13.75 -10.28
N ARG A 25 -12.99 13.79 -10.79
CA ARG A 25 -13.75 12.58 -11.12
C ARG A 25 -12.98 11.64 -12.06
N VAL A 26 -12.34 12.16 -13.08
CA VAL A 26 -11.58 11.35 -14.06
C VAL A 26 -10.41 10.62 -13.39
N VAL A 27 -9.73 11.26 -12.41
CA VAL A 27 -8.64 10.64 -11.66
C VAL A 27 -9.18 9.56 -10.72
N PHE A 28 -10.26 9.87 -10.01
CA PHE A 28 -10.91 8.91 -9.13
C PHE A 28 -11.39 7.68 -9.90
N ASP A 29 -12.13 7.86 -10.99
CA ASP A 29 -12.68 6.77 -11.80
C ASP A 29 -11.55 5.91 -12.41
N PHE A 30 -10.41 6.51 -12.78
CA PHE A 30 -9.23 5.78 -13.26
C PHE A 30 -8.61 4.88 -12.17
N ILE A 31 -8.50 5.37 -10.93
CA ILE A 31 -7.89 4.63 -9.83
C ILE A 31 -8.85 3.58 -9.25
N ASP A 32 -10.13 3.93 -9.12
CA ASP A 32 -11.16 3.13 -8.48
C ASP A 32 -11.74 2.03 -9.39
N GLY A 33 -11.69 2.26 -10.69
CA GLY A 33 -12.23 1.35 -11.69
C GLY A 33 -11.34 0.15 -12.01
N ALA A 34 -11.91 -0.80 -12.74
CA ALA A 34 -11.20 -1.97 -13.22
C ALA A 34 -11.56 -2.32 -14.67
N ALA A 35 -10.93 -3.32 -15.24
CA ALA A 35 -11.11 -3.69 -16.63
C ALA A 35 -12.48 -4.33 -16.91
N GLY A 36 -13.07 -3.98 -18.03
CA GLY A 36 -14.28 -4.61 -18.58
C GLY A 36 -15.46 -4.50 -17.63
N ARG A 37 -16.06 -5.63 -17.26
CA ARG A 37 -17.21 -5.71 -16.36
C ARG A 37 -16.83 -5.72 -14.88
N GLU A 38 -15.58 -5.44 -14.54
CA GLU A 38 -15.06 -5.36 -13.17
C GLU A 38 -15.21 -6.66 -12.34
N VAL A 39 -15.40 -7.80 -13.01
CA VAL A 39 -15.55 -9.10 -12.34
C VAL A 39 -14.32 -9.47 -11.53
N GLY A 40 -13.11 -9.09 -12.02
CA GLY A 40 -11.85 -9.31 -11.30
C GLY A 40 -11.78 -8.52 -9.99
N LEU A 41 -12.20 -7.26 -10.01
CA LEU A 41 -12.26 -6.41 -8.81
C LEU A 41 -13.19 -7.02 -7.76
N ALA A 42 -14.39 -7.42 -8.16
CA ALA A 42 -15.35 -8.05 -7.25
C ALA A 42 -14.80 -9.35 -6.65
N ARG A 43 -14.15 -10.20 -7.47
CA ARG A 43 -13.52 -11.45 -6.99
C ARG A 43 -12.35 -11.19 -6.03
N ASN A 44 -11.52 -10.21 -6.31
CA ASN A 44 -10.40 -9.85 -5.44
C ASN A 44 -10.91 -9.40 -4.06
N THR A 45 -11.94 -8.59 -4.01
CA THR A 45 -12.56 -8.17 -2.74
C THR A 45 -13.15 -9.36 -1.99
N ALA A 46 -13.97 -10.19 -2.67
CA ALA A 46 -14.59 -11.36 -2.06
C ALA A 46 -13.57 -12.43 -1.58
N ALA A 47 -12.38 -12.48 -2.17
CA ALA A 47 -11.34 -13.41 -1.73
C ALA A 47 -10.84 -13.11 -0.30
N PHE A 48 -10.80 -11.84 0.11
CA PHE A 48 -10.47 -11.48 1.49
C PHE A 48 -11.58 -11.90 2.46
N ASP A 49 -12.84 -11.77 2.08
CA ASP A 49 -13.98 -12.16 2.93
C ASP A 49 -14.04 -13.69 3.15
N ALA A 50 -13.43 -14.46 2.24
CA ALA A 50 -13.35 -15.91 2.34
C ALA A 50 -12.25 -16.41 3.31
N VAL A 51 -11.36 -15.53 3.78
CA VAL A 51 -10.26 -15.86 4.68
C VAL A 51 -10.64 -15.48 6.11
N ALA A 52 -10.69 -16.48 7.00
CA ALA A 52 -10.92 -16.27 8.42
C ALA A 52 -9.65 -16.51 9.22
N LEU A 53 -9.37 -15.61 10.17
CA LEU A 53 -8.27 -15.79 11.13
C LEU A 53 -8.79 -16.56 12.35
N MET A 54 -8.15 -17.70 12.65
CA MET A 54 -8.47 -18.50 13.83
C MET A 54 -7.65 -17.99 15.03
N PRO A 55 -8.25 -17.26 15.98
CA PRO A 55 -7.52 -16.81 17.16
C PRO A 55 -7.19 -18.00 18.07
N ARG A 56 -6.02 -17.95 18.70
CA ARG A 56 -5.64 -18.86 19.77
C ARG A 56 -5.54 -18.07 21.07
N VAL A 57 -6.28 -18.49 22.09
CA VAL A 57 -6.24 -17.87 23.41
C VAL A 57 -5.33 -18.66 24.35
N LEU A 58 -4.83 -18.02 25.41
CA LEU A 58 -3.93 -18.62 26.43
C LEU A 58 -2.63 -19.20 25.83
N VAL A 59 -2.19 -18.63 24.72
CA VAL A 59 -0.89 -18.93 24.10
C VAL A 59 -0.06 -17.66 24.20
N ASP A 60 1.15 -17.80 24.77
CA ASP A 60 2.16 -16.74 24.71
C ASP A 60 2.93 -16.88 23.39
N PRO A 61 2.56 -16.10 22.34
CA PRO A 61 3.25 -16.22 21.08
C PRO A 61 4.66 -15.61 21.24
N PRO A 62 5.70 -16.28 20.76
CA PRO A 62 7.00 -15.64 20.68
C PRO A 62 6.85 -14.36 19.85
N VAL A 63 7.50 -13.28 20.29
CA VAL A 63 7.62 -12.07 19.46
C VAL A 63 8.33 -12.50 18.17
N GLY A 64 7.55 -12.76 17.13
CA GLY A 64 8.06 -13.29 15.87
C GLY A 64 8.83 -12.22 15.12
N ASP A 65 10.02 -12.56 14.63
CA ASP A 65 10.65 -11.79 13.59
C ASP A 65 9.85 -11.96 12.31
N LEU A 66 9.37 -10.85 11.73
CA LEU A 66 8.65 -10.83 10.45
C LEU A 66 9.62 -10.70 9.26
N GLY A 67 10.92 -10.64 9.53
CA GLY A 67 11.95 -10.50 8.51
C GLY A 67 11.93 -11.65 7.51
N VAL A 68 12.16 -11.32 6.25
CA VAL A 68 12.25 -12.30 5.15
C VAL A 68 13.43 -11.99 4.24
N ARG A 69 14.02 -13.03 3.66
CA ARG A 69 15.04 -12.88 2.63
C ARG A 69 14.44 -13.20 1.26
N LEU A 70 14.41 -12.19 0.38
CA LEU A 70 13.90 -12.30 -0.99
C LEU A 70 14.97 -11.85 -1.98
N LEU A 71 15.22 -12.64 -3.01
CA LEU A 71 16.19 -12.34 -4.08
C LEU A 71 17.57 -11.90 -3.54
N GLY A 72 18.02 -12.49 -2.44
CA GLY A 72 19.32 -12.21 -1.82
C GLY A 72 19.35 -10.96 -0.92
N GLN A 73 18.24 -10.24 -0.76
CA GLN A 73 18.10 -9.06 0.06
C GLN A 73 17.22 -9.33 1.29
N ASP A 74 17.59 -8.74 2.44
CA ASP A 74 16.85 -8.88 3.69
C ASP A 74 15.84 -7.75 3.86
N PHE A 75 14.58 -8.13 4.15
CA PHE A 75 13.47 -7.21 4.41
C PHE A 75 12.95 -7.41 5.82
N GLY A 76 12.44 -6.33 6.43
CA GLY A 76 11.86 -6.37 7.79
C GLY A 76 10.41 -6.85 7.82
N LEU A 77 9.74 -6.92 6.67
CA LEU A 77 8.34 -7.29 6.56
C LEU A 77 8.13 -8.29 5.40
N PRO A 78 7.21 -9.27 5.54
CA PRO A 78 6.95 -10.29 4.53
C PRO A 78 5.97 -9.81 3.43
N PHE A 79 5.89 -8.53 3.18
CA PHE A 79 5.08 -7.91 2.14
C PHE A 79 5.77 -6.67 1.60
N GLY A 80 5.31 -6.19 0.45
CA GLY A 80 5.84 -5.00 -0.20
C GLY A 80 4.75 -4.16 -0.84
N CYS A 81 5.14 -3.04 -1.43
CA CYS A 81 4.26 -2.20 -2.21
C CYS A 81 4.33 -2.63 -3.68
N ALA A 82 3.18 -2.95 -4.27
CA ALA A 82 3.10 -3.27 -5.70
C ALA A 82 3.40 -2.05 -6.57
N PRO A 83 3.92 -2.24 -7.81
CA PRO A 83 4.17 -1.14 -8.71
C PRO A 83 2.86 -0.45 -9.11
N MET A 84 2.82 0.86 -8.95
CA MET A 84 1.67 1.69 -9.32
C MET A 84 2.14 2.83 -10.24
N GLY A 85 1.47 2.99 -11.39
CA GLY A 85 1.74 4.10 -12.29
C GLY A 85 1.01 5.37 -11.88
N MET A 86 1.59 6.52 -12.24
CA MET A 86 0.96 7.85 -12.13
C MET A 86 0.45 8.19 -10.73
N CYS A 87 1.10 7.72 -9.66
CA CYS A 87 0.67 7.93 -8.27
C CYS A 87 0.50 9.41 -7.92
N ASN A 88 1.28 10.30 -8.54
CA ASN A 88 1.20 11.74 -8.29
C ASN A 88 -0.10 12.38 -8.78
N LEU A 89 -0.91 11.68 -9.60
CA LEU A 89 -2.28 12.12 -9.92
C LEU A 89 -3.20 12.09 -8.69
N ALA A 90 -2.98 11.14 -7.78
CA ALA A 90 -3.73 11.06 -6.53
C ALA A 90 -3.23 12.07 -5.49
N GLY A 91 -1.94 12.34 -5.48
CA GLY A 91 -1.34 13.33 -4.59
C GLY A 91 0.13 13.61 -4.96
N PRO A 92 0.50 14.88 -5.13
CA PRO A 92 1.90 15.24 -5.41
C PRO A 92 2.85 14.64 -4.38
N GLY A 93 3.94 14.01 -4.84
CA GLY A 93 4.95 13.40 -3.97
C GLY A 93 4.59 12.01 -3.44
N THR A 94 3.51 11.38 -3.92
CA THR A 94 3.12 10.02 -3.49
C THR A 94 4.22 8.99 -3.73
N ASP A 95 4.90 9.00 -4.89
CA ASP A 95 6.02 8.10 -5.17
C ASP A 95 7.14 8.23 -4.14
N LEU A 96 7.49 9.47 -3.77
CA LEU A 96 8.53 9.74 -2.77
C LEU A 96 8.11 9.28 -1.37
N ALA A 97 6.84 9.52 -1.00
CA ALA A 97 6.30 9.07 0.27
C ALA A 97 6.30 7.53 0.40
N LEU A 98 6.01 6.82 -0.69
CA LEU A 98 6.11 5.35 -0.75
C LEU A 98 7.56 4.86 -0.60
N ALA A 99 8.52 5.52 -1.26
CA ALA A 99 9.92 5.19 -1.13
C ALA A 99 10.44 5.42 0.30
N ASP A 100 10.06 6.52 0.94
CA ASP A 100 10.39 6.79 2.34
C ASP A 100 9.74 5.77 3.29
N ALA A 101 8.50 5.35 3.02
CA ALA A 101 7.83 4.31 3.80
C ALA A 101 8.54 2.96 3.65
N ALA A 102 8.95 2.59 2.43
CA ALA A 102 9.71 1.38 2.16
C ALA A 102 11.07 1.36 2.89
N ALA A 103 11.77 2.51 2.93
CA ALA A 103 13.00 2.66 3.69
C ALA A 103 12.77 2.45 5.20
N ARG A 104 11.76 3.12 5.76
CA ARG A 104 11.45 3.02 7.20
C ARG A 104 10.95 1.64 7.61
N GLY A 105 10.06 1.06 6.82
CA GLY A 105 9.47 -0.25 7.08
C GLY A 105 10.32 -1.43 6.61
N ARG A 106 11.42 -1.14 5.92
CA ARG A 106 12.32 -2.15 5.35
C ARG A 106 11.60 -3.19 4.51
N PHE A 107 10.69 -2.77 3.65
CA PHE A 107 9.94 -3.65 2.74
C PHE A 107 10.23 -3.30 1.27
N PRO A 108 10.05 -4.24 0.32
CA PRO A 108 10.28 -3.98 -1.10
C PRO A 108 9.24 -3.02 -1.68
N LEU A 109 9.70 -2.12 -2.55
CA LEU A 109 8.87 -1.19 -3.32
C LEU A 109 8.95 -1.55 -4.81
N GLY A 110 7.85 -2.00 -5.40
CA GLY A 110 7.75 -2.11 -6.85
C GLY A 110 7.63 -0.73 -7.49
N VAL A 111 8.46 -0.45 -8.49
CA VAL A 111 8.43 0.78 -9.27
C VAL A 111 7.83 0.50 -10.64
N SER A 112 6.78 1.24 -10.99
CA SER A 112 6.15 1.13 -12.30
C SER A 112 6.96 1.86 -13.38
N THR A 113 6.95 1.33 -14.61
CA THR A 113 7.45 2.04 -15.79
C THR A 113 6.73 3.36 -16.05
N ALA A 114 5.52 3.52 -15.51
CA ALA A 114 4.72 4.75 -15.56
C ALA A 114 4.76 5.54 -14.23
N ALA A 115 5.78 5.33 -13.39
CA ALA A 115 5.97 6.13 -12.18
C ALA A 115 6.16 7.60 -12.54
N SER A 116 5.71 8.49 -11.67
CA SER A 116 5.84 9.94 -11.88
C SER A 116 7.21 10.49 -11.44
N THR A 117 8.02 9.67 -10.80
CA THR A 117 9.35 10.01 -10.29
C THR A 117 10.39 9.07 -10.90
N ALA A 118 11.57 9.59 -11.21
CA ALA A 118 12.66 8.80 -11.79
C ALA A 118 13.06 7.64 -10.86
N VAL A 119 13.37 6.48 -11.46
CA VAL A 119 13.68 5.26 -10.71
C VAL A 119 14.92 5.42 -9.82
N GLU A 120 15.91 6.19 -10.27
CA GLU A 120 17.15 6.48 -9.53
C GLU A 120 16.85 7.17 -8.20
N VAL A 121 15.92 8.16 -8.23
CA VAL A 121 15.49 8.89 -7.03
C VAL A 121 14.76 7.97 -6.07
N LEU A 122 13.89 7.10 -6.58
CA LEU A 122 13.14 6.14 -5.78
C LEU A 122 14.06 5.07 -5.19
N MET A 123 15.07 4.63 -5.93
CA MET A 123 16.08 3.69 -5.47
C MET A 123 16.89 4.27 -4.31
N GLU A 124 17.35 5.51 -4.44
CA GLU A 124 18.09 6.22 -3.39
C GLU A 124 17.23 6.39 -2.13
N ARG A 125 16.02 6.94 -2.28
CA ARG A 125 15.12 7.19 -1.15
C ARG A 125 14.65 5.93 -0.44
N SER A 126 14.42 4.85 -1.17
CA SER A 126 14.07 3.54 -0.59
C SER A 126 15.27 2.80 0.01
N GLN A 127 16.48 3.39 -0.04
CA GLN A 127 17.73 2.76 0.40
C GLN A 127 18.00 1.43 -0.30
N GLY A 128 17.81 1.39 -1.62
CA GLY A 128 18.05 0.22 -2.44
C GLY A 128 16.94 -0.84 -2.36
N ARG A 129 15.74 -0.51 -1.85
CA ARG A 129 14.63 -1.46 -1.74
C ARG A 129 13.62 -1.36 -2.89
N ALA A 130 13.88 -0.50 -3.87
CA ALA A 130 13.06 -0.41 -5.07
C ALA A 130 13.40 -1.53 -6.05
N TRP A 131 12.37 -2.13 -6.64
CA TRP A 131 12.45 -3.13 -7.71
C TRP A 131 11.76 -2.56 -8.96
N PHE A 132 12.46 -2.58 -10.09
CA PHE A 132 11.96 -2.12 -11.38
C PHE A 132 11.77 -3.27 -12.36
#